data_7194ebc559cd0ca395fbb0331262e4e9
#
_entry.id   7194ebc559cd0ca395fbb0331262e4e9
#
_cell.length_a   1.000
_cell.length_b   1.000
_cell.length_c   1.000
_cell.angle_alpha   90.00
_cell.angle_beta   90.00
_cell.angle_gamma   90.00
#
_symmetry.space_group_name_H-M   'P 1'
#
loop_
_entity.id
_entity.type
_entity.pdbx_description
1 polymer ?
#
loop_
_entity_poly.entity_id
_entity_poly.type
_entity_poly.pdbx_seq_one_letter_code
_entity_poly.pdbx_strand_id
1 'polypeptide(L)'
;MTPLPKSLRLRLVLGLSLTMCLIWGGVAAWQFTNMQRELRTMLDDRLIASARMVAGIVVQFQPMQLATTPRAQNDALLSVIARDGVACEVSLVRSEVDFLPIARTNNIPDMASAGSAGFGQITKGGKQWRTYVLEENGVRVATADRLDMRDHLVQTFVRSLVLPFALALVGVLLLTWWICTLSLQPLQRLRDELVERPPQDPRPVKSGHDIKELAPLVDSLNQLLERMDASIEHERRWTTDAAHELRTPLTAIKTHVQVAQMALAANTPNAAQDRVANALRQAGEGIDHMHATLEQLLQLARVETATAGDTRHTVGTEIAQAFRLACRQSLHRARNEGSAVPAITLDAREMPSEPAAWETVQLPLAPALLTCAITNLVDNALRYHRGPTPVSATLQWHAGTAGDGQVEICVRDQGPGLTADECGQALKRFWRKSGSDPGSGLGLTIVHRIAESAGGTLVLEPGTPGLVARLRLSTCAADAAPAHGIAPG
;
A
#
# COMPACT_ATOMS: atom_id res chain seq x y z
N MET A 1 17.21 11.13 -21.17
CA MET A 1 17.02 10.62 -19.81
C MET A 1 17.06 9.10 -19.88
N THR A 2 18.15 8.49 -19.47
CA THR A 2 18.26 7.02 -19.41
C THR A 2 17.22 6.49 -18.41
N PRO A 3 16.45 5.44 -18.74
CA PRO A 3 15.45 4.91 -17.81
C PRO A 3 16.15 4.43 -16.54
N LEU A 4 15.69 4.94 -15.40
CA LEU A 4 16.16 4.49 -14.09
C LEU A 4 16.02 2.97 -13.97
N PRO A 5 17.02 2.27 -13.45
CA PRO A 5 16.98 0.82 -13.32
C PRO A 5 15.73 0.39 -12.53
N LYS A 6 15.05 -0.65 -13.01
CA LYS A 6 13.79 -1.17 -12.40
C LYS A 6 13.99 -1.75 -10.98
N SER A 7 15.23 -2.04 -10.59
CA SER A 7 15.56 -2.57 -9.28
C SER A 7 15.62 -1.47 -8.21
N LEU A 8 14.79 -1.57 -7.17
CA LEU A 8 14.77 -0.67 -6.02
C LEU A 8 16.15 -0.59 -5.34
N ARG A 9 16.82 -1.75 -5.20
CA ARG A 9 18.17 -1.85 -4.64
C ARG A 9 19.15 -0.99 -5.42
N LEU A 10 19.14 -1.10 -6.76
CA LEU A 10 20.07 -0.35 -7.61
C LEU A 10 19.78 1.16 -7.58
N ARG A 11 18.52 1.56 -7.48
CA ARG A 11 18.14 2.98 -7.32
C ARG A 11 18.64 3.56 -5.99
N LEU A 12 18.47 2.83 -4.89
CA LEU A 12 18.94 3.27 -3.57
C LEU A 12 20.46 3.36 -3.52
N VAL A 13 21.17 2.34 -4.00
CA VAL A 13 22.63 2.36 -4.05
C VAL A 13 23.14 3.49 -4.94
N LEU A 14 22.59 3.68 -6.14
CA LEU A 14 22.98 4.77 -7.03
C LEU A 14 22.65 6.15 -6.43
N GLY A 15 21.48 6.32 -5.82
CA GLY A 15 21.09 7.58 -5.18
C GLY A 15 22.03 7.93 -4.02
N LEU A 16 22.25 7.00 -3.09
CA LEU A 16 23.17 7.18 -1.97
C LEU A 16 24.61 7.39 -2.43
N SER A 17 25.07 6.63 -3.42
CA SER A 17 26.41 6.79 -3.98
C SER A 17 26.59 8.16 -4.64
N LEU A 18 25.61 8.62 -5.41
CA LEU A 18 25.65 9.93 -6.06
C LEU A 18 25.66 11.07 -5.05
N THR A 19 24.79 11.04 -4.05
CA THR A 19 24.76 12.06 -2.98
C THR A 19 26.06 12.09 -2.21
N MET A 20 26.62 10.92 -1.90
CA MET A 20 27.89 10.80 -1.21
C MET A 20 29.07 11.35 -2.03
N CYS A 21 29.12 11.02 -3.33
CA CYS A 21 30.11 11.56 -4.25
C CYS A 21 30.01 13.08 -4.37
N LEU A 22 28.81 13.64 -4.43
CA LEU A 22 28.60 15.09 -4.48
C LEU A 22 29.07 15.80 -3.19
N ILE A 23 28.72 15.26 -2.03
CA ILE A 23 29.14 15.82 -0.73
C ILE A 23 30.66 15.75 -0.60
N TRP A 24 31.25 14.58 -0.82
CA TRP A 24 32.69 14.39 -0.70
C TRP A 24 33.46 15.16 -1.75
N GLY A 25 32.96 15.24 -3.00
CA GLY A 25 33.52 16.07 -4.04
C GLY A 25 33.51 17.57 -3.67
N GLY A 26 32.39 18.04 -3.11
CA GLY A 26 32.28 19.42 -2.60
C GLY A 26 33.24 19.72 -1.48
N VAL A 27 33.34 18.83 -0.47
CA VAL A 27 34.29 18.97 0.63
C VAL A 27 35.73 18.93 0.13
N ALA A 28 36.09 18.03 -0.78
CA ALA A 28 37.44 17.94 -1.35
C ALA A 28 37.79 19.20 -2.13
N ALA A 29 36.88 19.70 -2.97
CA ALA A 29 37.08 20.94 -3.72
C ALA A 29 37.24 22.15 -2.80
N TRP A 30 36.42 22.27 -1.75
CA TRP A 30 36.56 23.33 -0.76
C TRP A 30 37.91 23.26 -0.02
N GLN A 31 38.27 22.08 0.45
CA GLN A 31 39.55 21.86 1.16
C GLN A 31 40.73 22.19 0.24
N PHE A 32 40.67 21.76 -1.02
CA PHE A 32 41.71 22.06 -2.01
C PHE A 32 41.85 23.56 -2.27
N THR A 33 40.75 24.29 -2.46
CA THR A 33 40.78 25.74 -2.70
C THR A 33 41.27 26.50 -1.46
N ASN A 34 40.88 26.06 -0.28
CA ASN A 34 41.31 26.66 0.97
C ASN A 34 42.83 26.47 1.21
N MET A 35 43.27 25.25 1.01
CA MET A 35 44.70 24.90 1.10
C MET A 35 45.59 25.73 0.14
N GLN A 36 45.11 25.85 -1.12
CA GLN A 36 45.85 26.69 -2.10
C GLN A 36 45.93 28.15 -1.66
N ARG A 37 44.90 28.72 -1.03
CA ARG A 37 44.90 30.10 -0.53
C ARG A 37 45.90 30.24 0.62
N GLU A 38 45.81 29.37 1.62
CA GLU A 38 46.72 29.39 2.76
C GLU A 38 48.19 29.24 2.35
N LEU A 39 48.48 28.32 1.44
CA LEU A 39 49.82 28.12 0.94
C LEU A 39 50.35 29.36 0.22
N ARG A 40 49.52 30.02 -0.60
CA ARG A 40 49.91 31.27 -1.29
C ARG A 40 50.20 32.40 -0.28
N THR A 41 49.37 32.59 0.74
CA THR A 41 49.58 33.65 1.74
C THR A 41 50.81 33.37 2.55
N MET A 42 51.05 32.16 3.03
CA MET A 42 52.26 31.80 3.74
C MET A 42 53.56 32.03 2.95
N LEU A 43 53.54 31.67 1.65
CA LEU A 43 54.70 31.88 0.79
C LEU A 43 54.93 33.36 0.42
N ASP A 44 53.86 34.13 0.28
CA ASP A 44 53.96 35.58 0.04
C ASP A 44 54.40 36.30 1.34
N ASP A 45 53.95 35.92 2.52
CA ASP A 45 54.39 36.43 3.81
C ASP A 45 55.90 36.14 4.07
N ARG A 46 56.38 34.97 3.62
CA ARG A 46 57.78 34.61 3.67
C ARG A 46 58.65 35.55 2.81
N LEU A 47 58.18 35.93 1.61
CA LEU A 47 58.88 36.91 0.76
C LEU A 47 58.95 38.27 1.43
N ILE A 48 57.88 38.74 2.06
CA ILE A 48 57.84 40.00 2.82
C ILE A 48 58.81 39.93 3.98
N ALA A 49 58.80 38.87 4.80
CA ALA A 49 59.62 38.69 5.96
C ALA A 49 61.13 38.67 5.55
N SER A 50 61.44 37.95 4.47
CA SER A 50 62.80 37.92 3.93
C SER A 50 63.32 39.32 3.48
N ALA A 51 62.45 40.06 2.76
CA ALA A 51 62.76 41.41 2.31
C ALA A 51 62.97 42.36 3.46
N ARG A 52 62.13 42.33 4.51
CA ARG A 52 62.29 43.16 5.72
C ARG A 52 63.55 42.80 6.54
N MET A 53 63.82 41.49 6.65
CA MET A 53 65.04 41.02 7.33
C MET A 53 66.33 41.55 6.65
N VAL A 54 66.36 41.40 5.32
CA VAL A 54 67.49 41.89 4.53
C VAL A 54 67.63 43.42 4.62
N ALA A 55 66.50 44.15 4.49
CA ALA A 55 66.49 45.61 4.63
C ALA A 55 67.00 46.05 6.01
N GLY A 56 66.57 45.39 7.11
CA GLY A 56 67.00 45.68 8.45
C GLY A 56 68.51 45.47 8.63
N ILE A 57 69.07 44.42 8.06
CA ILE A 57 70.53 44.15 8.11
C ILE A 57 71.32 45.22 7.31
N VAL A 58 70.84 45.53 6.08
CA VAL A 58 71.54 46.53 5.25
C VAL A 58 71.55 47.90 5.90
N VAL A 59 70.50 48.32 6.58
CA VAL A 59 70.44 49.58 7.31
C VAL A 59 71.48 49.63 8.45
N GLN A 60 71.75 48.53 9.16
CA GLN A 60 72.73 48.46 10.21
C GLN A 60 74.17 48.59 9.69
N PHE A 61 74.46 48.11 8.48
CA PHE A 61 75.86 48.17 7.93
C PHE A 61 76.18 49.49 7.19
N GLN A 62 75.40 50.53 7.28
CA GLN A 62 75.47 51.77 6.52
C GLN A 62 75.61 51.54 4.98
N PRO A 63 74.58 51.80 4.21
CA PRO A 63 74.51 51.47 2.76
C PRO A 63 75.70 52.02 1.94
N MET A 64 76.27 53.11 2.39
CA MET A 64 77.42 53.76 1.76
C MET A 64 78.73 52.96 1.90
N GLN A 65 78.92 52.23 2.98
CA GLN A 65 80.09 51.36 3.15
C GLN A 65 79.99 50.06 2.33
N LEU A 66 78.78 49.51 2.21
CA LEU A 66 78.51 48.34 1.36
C LEU A 66 78.74 48.64 -0.13
N ALA A 67 78.52 49.86 -0.57
CA ALA A 67 78.74 50.25 -1.97
C ALA A 67 80.25 50.36 -2.33
N THR A 68 81.17 50.53 -1.32
CA THR A 68 82.61 50.57 -1.49
C THR A 68 83.29 49.21 -1.30
N THR A 69 82.55 48.19 -0.81
CA THR A 69 83.09 46.82 -0.61
C THR A 69 83.04 46.00 -1.92
N PRO A 70 84.03 45.11 -2.13
CA PRO A 70 83.96 44.24 -3.33
C PRO A 70 82.69 43.45 -3.41
N ARG A 71 82.06 43.47 -4.56
CA ARG A 71 80.73 42.83 -4.79
C ARG A 71 80.69 41.36 -4.40
N ALA A 72 81.74 40.61 -4.65
CA ALA A 72 81.90 39.22 -4.27
C ALA A 72 81.73 38.93 -2.76
N GLN A 73 82.15 39.90 -1.91
CA GLN A 73 82.03 39.76 -0.45
C GLN A 73 80.60 40.07 0.03
N ASN A 74 79.93 41.01 -0.63
CA ASN A 74 78.54 41.32 -0.37
C ASN A 74 77.63 40.19 -0.84
N ASP A 75 77.94 39.58 -1.96
CA ASP A 75 77.16 38.39 -2.51
C ASP A 75 77.29 37.18 -1.57
N ALA A 76 78.54 36.97 -0.98
CA ALA A 76 78.75 35.90 -0.01
C ALA A 76 77.92 36.13 1.30
N LEU A 77 77.90 37.37 1.79
CA LEU A 77 77.08 37.75 2.96
C LEU A 77 75.55 37.52 2.69
N LEU A 78 75.04 37.98 1.55
CA LEU A 78 73.63 37.79 1.16
C LEU A 78 73.30 36.30 0.99
N SER A 79 74.20 35.50 0.43
CA SER A 79 73.98 34.06 0.28
C SER A 79 73.85 33.30 1.60
N VAL A 80 74.48 33.80 2.66
CA VAL A 80 74.32 33.24 4.02
C VAL A 80 73.02 33.66 4.64
N ILE A 81 72.57 34.89 4.38
CA ILE A 81 71.33 35.44 4.91
C ILE A 81 70.14 34.83 4.18
N ALA A 82 70.20 34.61 2.84
CA ALA A 82 69.20 34.04 1.99
C ALA A 82 69.18 32.48 1.98
N ARG A 83 69.55 31.84 3.05
CA ARG A 83 69.85 30.41 3.19
C ARG A 83 68.57 29.51 2.88
N ASP A 84 67.42 30.09 2.91
CA ASP A 84 66.14 29.34 2.77
C ASP A 84 65.60 29.27 1.36
N GLY A 85 66.37 29.48 0.32
CA GLY A 85 66.00 29.32 -1.08
C GLY A 85 65.27 30.53 -1.68
N VAL A 86 65.06 31.61 -0.95
CA VAL A 86 64.56 32.88 -1.47
C VAL A 86 65.74 33.64 -2.07
N ALA A 87 65.58 33.96 -3.38
CA ALA A 87 66.61 34.78 -4.02
C ALA A 87 66.43 36.27 -3.68
N CYS A 88 67.46 36.96 -3.31
CA CYS A 88 67.43 38.35 -2.88
C CYS A 88 68.43 39.22 -3.66
N GLU A 89 68.02 40.44 -4.01
CA GLU A 89 68.93 41.48 -4.57
C GLU A 89 68.76 42.79 -3.80
N VAL A 90 69.83 43.41 -3.47
CA VAL A 90 69.87 44.70 -2.80
C VAL A 90 70.46 45.72 -3.76
N SER A 91 69.79 46.84 -3.95
CA SER A 91 70.20 47.93 -4.85
C SER A 91 70.04 49.27 -4.14
N LEU A 92 70.93 50.22 -4.42
CA LEU A 92 70.74 51.62 -4.01
C LEU A 92 69.91 52.33 -5.07
N VAL A 93 68.92 53.11 -4.63
CA VAL A 93 68.08 53.94 -5.49
C VAL A 93 68.82 55.26 -5.75
N ARG A 94 69.33 55.46 -6.99
CA ARG A 94 69.96 56.72 -7.41
C ARG A 94 69.01 57.67 -8.10
N SER A 95 68.08 57.13 -8.81
CA SER A 95 66.91 57.79 -9.43
C SER A 95 65.81 56.84 -9.61
N GLU A 96 64.62 57.29 -10.06
CA GLU A 96 63.46 56.42 -10.31
C GLU A 96 63.75 55.29 -11.32
N VAL A 97 64.80 55.36 -12.10
CA VAL A 97 65.13 54.39 -13.16
C VAL A 97 66.52 53.76 -13.00
N ASP A 98 67.39 54.34 -12.19
CA ASP A 98 68.78 53.87 -12.05
C ASP A 98 69.01 53.24 -10.68
N PHE A 99 69.19 51.92 -10.66
CA PHE A 99 69.42 51.11 -9.48
C PHE A 99 70.81 50.52 -9.53
N LEU A 100 71.67 50.88 -8.55
CA LEU A 100 72.97 50.32 -8.43
C LEU A 100 72.91 49.03 -7.62
N PRO A 101 73.08 47.83 -8.17
CA PRO A 101 73.03 46.59 -7.41
C PRO A 101 74.33 46.47 -6.57
N ILE A 102 74.12 46.37 -5.27
CA ILE A 102 75.22 46.24 -4.25
C ILE A 102 75.55 44.77 -4.01
N ALA A 103 74.50 43.91 -3.92
CA ALA A 103 74.65 42.49 -3.63
C ALA A 103 73.52 41.70 -4.19
N ARG A 104 73.78 40.46 -4.59
CA ARG A 104 72.75 39.54 -5.07
C ARG A 104 73.11 38.08 -4.75
N THR A 105 72.13 37.27 -4.52
CA THR A 105 72.29 35.82 -4.40
C THR A 105 72.52 35.16 -5.79
N ASN A 106 73.27 34.04 -5.76
CA ASN A 106 73.48 33.26 -7.01
C ASN A 106 72.18 32.79 -7.59
N ASN A 107 72.05 32.87 -8.93
CA ASN A 107 70.85 32.34 -9.69
C ASN A 107 69.58 33.19 -9.63
N ILE A 108 69.70 34.49 -9.32
CA ILE A 108 68.58 35.43 -9.32
C ILE A 108 68.26 35.96 -10.75
N PRO A 109 67.00 36.19 -11.16
CA PRO A 109 66.68 36.98 -12.31
C PRO A 109 67.14 38.43 -12.06
N ASP A 110 67.45 39.17 -13.14
CA ASP A 110 67.77 40.61 -13.05
C ASP A 110 66.53 41.35 -12.53
N MET A 111 66.65 41.87 -11.29
CA MET A 111 65.52 42.49 -10.59
C MET A 111 65.33 43.96 -10.99
N ALA A 112 66.14 44.50 -11.88
CA ALA A 112 65.93 45.83 -12.43
C ALA A 112 64.57 45.92 -13.16
N SER A 113 64.11 44.80 -13.73
CA SER A 113 62.83 44.69 -14.38
C SER A 113 61.64 44.33 -13.44
N ALA A 114 61.91 44.28 -12.11
CA ALA A 114 60.88 43.83 -11.13
C ALA A 114 59.75 44.84 -10.79
N GLY A 115 59.68 45.94 -11.54
CA GLY A 115 58.62 46.95 -11.35
C GLY A 115 58.75 47.78 -10.09
N SER A 116 57.67 48.49 -9.72
CA SER A 116 57.59 49.32 -8.52
C SER A 116 57.45 48.49 -7.24
N ALA A 117 57.55 49.12 -6.06
CA ALA A 117 57.39 48.47 -4.77
C ALA A 117 56.12 47.63 -4.66
N GLY A 118 56.22 46.44 -4.06
CA GLY A 118 55.12 45.49 -3.93
C GLY A 118 55.37 44.14 -4.62
N PHE A 119 54.31 43.36 -4.79
CA PHE A 119 54.36 42.05 -5.43
C PHE A 119 54.42 42.17 -6.97
N GLY A 120 55.25 41.35 -7.58
CA GLY A 120 55.40 41.24 -9.05
C GLY A 120 55.57 39.78 -9.50
N GLN A 121 55.60 39.60 -10.82
CA GLN A 121 56.00 38.32 -11.42
C GLN A 121 56.99 38.62 -12.58
N ILE A 122 58.05 37.84 -12.62
CA ILE A 122 59.08 37.94 -13.67
C ILE A 122 59.29 36.56 -14.31
N THR A 123 59.45 36.53 -15.65
CA THR A 123 59.82 35.30 -16.36
C THR A 123 61.25 35.43 -16.88
N LYS A 124 62.15 34.54 -16.43
CA LYS A 124 63.54 34.50 -16.90
C LYS A 124 64.01 33.06 -17.06
N GLY A 125 64.66 32.81 -18.20
CA GLY A 125 65.15 31.45 -18.52
C GLY A 125 64.07 30.38 -18.58
N GLY A 126 62.85 30.75 -19.04
CA GLY A 126 61.68 29.84 -19.09
C GLY A 126 61.06 29.52 -17.75
N LYS A 127 61.53 30.12 -16.66
CA LYS A 127 60.99 29.94 -15.29
C LYS A 127 60.26 31.18 -14.81
N GLN A 128 59.15 30.99 -14.16
CA GLN A 128 58.37 32.06 -13.54
C GLN A 128 58.80 32.24 -12.11
N TRP A 129 58.93 33.50 -11.71
CA TRP A 129 59.35 33.92 -10.38
C TRP A 129 58.26 34.84 -9.82
N ARG A 130 57.89 34.64 -8.56
CA ARG A 130 57.11 35.57 -7.75
C ARG A 130 58.07 36.50 -7.04
N THR A 131 57.89 37.81 -7.18
CA THR A 131 58.79 38.82 -6.61
C THR A 131 58.06 39.71 -5.65
N TYR A 132 58.80 40.20 -4.65
CA TYR A 132 58.37 41.25 -3.74
C TYR A 132 59.48 42.29 -3.63
N VAL A 133 59.14 43.56 -3.87
CA VAL A 133 60.06 44.69 -3.84
C VAL A 133 59.71 45.57 -2.65
N LEU A 134 60.66 45.79 -1.76
CA LEU A 134 60.60 46.72 -0.62
C LEU A 134 61.56 47.88 -0.92
N GLU A 135 61.09 49.15 -0.88
CA GLU A 135 61.88 50.37 -1.01
C GLU A 135 61.72 51.14 0.28
N GLU A 136 62.88 51.25 1.01
CA GLU A 136 62.90 51.93 2.31
C GLU A 136 64.24 52.60 2.48
N ASN A 137 64.24 53.86 2.94
CA ASN A 137 65.48 54.63 3.25
C ASN A 137 66.51 54.71 2.08
N GLY A 138 66.07 54.76 0.83
CA GLY A 138 66.95 54.81 -0.32
C GLY A 138 67.61 53.48 -0.72
N VAL A 139 67.18 52.40 -0.08
CA VAL A 139 67.60 51.03 -0.39
C VAL A 139 66.40 50.28 -0.99
N ARG A 140 66.65 49.59 -2.09
CA ARG A 140 65.65 48.71 -2.72
C ARG A 140 66.06 47.24 -2.49
N VAL A 141 65.28 46.50 -1.79
CA VAL A 141 65.45 45.08 -1.56
C VAL A 141 64.36 44.30 -2.36
N ALA A 142 64.80 43.50 -3.32
CA ALA A 142 63.95 42.65 -4.11
C ALA A 142 64.14 41.17 -3.71
N THR A 143 63.10 40.51 -3.32
CA THR A 143 63.10 39.08 -3.01
C THR A 143 62.32 38.32 -4.09
N ALA A 144 62.75 37.14 -4.45
CA ALA A 144 62.11 36.30 -5.46
C ALA A 144 62.07 34.83 -5.04
N ASP A 145 60.96 34.19 -5.36
CA ASP A 145 60.79 32.75 -5.15
C ASP A 145 60.30 32.08 -6.44
N ARG A 146 60.73 30.87 -6.70
CA ARG A 146 60.44 30.15 -7.94
C ARG A 146 59.07 29.53 -7.86
N LEU A 147 58.19 29.83 -8.84
CA LEU A 147 56.83 29.26 -8.92
C LEU A 147 56.85 27.76 -9.21
N ASP A 148 57.82 27.23 -9.97
CA ASP A 148 57.95 25.80 -10.24
C ASP A 148 58.22 24.97 -8.95
N MET A 149 58.95 25.51 -8.00
CA MET A 149 59.14 24.87 -6.68
C MET A 149 57.83 24.84 -5.87
N ARG A 150 57.00 25.90 -5.99
CA ARG A 150 55.68 25.95 -5.36
C ARG A 150 54.74 24.88 -5.95
N ASP A 151 54.77 24.69 -7.26
CA ASP A 151 53.93 23.66 -7.95
C ASP A 151 54.30 22.24 -7.51
N HIS A 152 55.61 21.97 -7.30
CA HIS A 152 56.06 20.68 -6.78
C HIS A 152 55.58 20.41 -5.37
N LEU A 153 55.58 21.40 -4.50
CA LEU A 153 55.02 21.29 -3.14
C LEU A 153 53.51 21.03 -3.20
N VAL A 154 52.78 21.80 -4.01
CA VAL A 154 51.35 21.62 -4.21
C VAL A 154 51.03 20.21 -4.71
N GLN A 155 51.75 19.68 -5.71
CA GLN A 155 51.56 18.33 -6.21
C GLN A 155 51.78 17.24 -5.17
N THR A 156 52.80 17.42 -4.31
CA THR A 156 53.10 16.46 -3.22
C THR A 156 51.97 16.47 -2.19
N PHE A 157 51.50 17.64 -1.79
CA PHE A 157 50.35 17.77 -0.89
C PHE A 157 49.06 17.24 -1.51
N VAL A 158 48.80 17.51 -2.80
CA VAL A 158 47.62 16.96 -3.51
C VAL A 158 47.64 15.44 -3.49
N ARG A 159 48.77 14.81 -3.79
CA ARG A 159 48.89 13.34 -3.72
C ARG A 159 48.64 12.78 -2.32
N SER A 160 49.22 13.41 -1.30
CA SER A 160 49.01 12.97 0.10
C SER A 160 47.59 13.15 0.60
N LEU A 161 46.79 14.05 0.00
CA LEU A 161 45.38 14.28 0.35
C LEU A 161 44.45 13.42 -0.48
N VAL A 162 44.67 13.34 -1.82
CA VAL A 162 43.76 12.65 -2.74
C VAL A 162 43.70 11.14 -2.51
N LEU A 163 44.87 10.52 -2.22
CA LEU A 163 44.94 9.07 -2.04
C LEU A 163 44.08 8.57 -0.85
N PRO A 164 44.20 9.09 0.38
CA PRO A 164 43.36 8.64 1.49
C PRO A 164 41.88 9.00 1.28
N PHE A 165 41.58 10.15 0.63
CA PHE A 165 40.23 10.52 0.28
C PHE A 165 39.59 9.53 -0.72
N ALA A 166 40.32 9.13 -1.74
CA ALA A 166 39.86 8.14 -2.71
C ALA A 166 39.60 6.77 -2.06
N LEU A 167 40.51 6.31 -1.20
CA LEU A 167 40.35 5.08 -0.44
C LEU A 167 39.14 5.12 0.49
N ALA A 168 38.95 6.23 1.21
CA ALA A 168 37.81 6.42 2.09
C ALA A 168 36.49 6.41 1.30
N LEU A 169 36.42 7.09 0.15
CA LEU A 169 35.26 7.11 -0.71
C LEU A 169 34.90 5.70 -1.20
N VAL A 170 35.89 4.94 -1.70
CA VAL A 170 35.68 3.54 -2.13
C VAL A 170 35.18 2.69 -0.96
N GLY A 171 35.79 2.83 0.23
CA GLY A 171 35.35 2.11 1.43
C GLY A 171 33.90 2.40 1.80
N VAL A 172 33.49 3.66 1.76
CA VAL A 172 32.10 4.06 2.03
C VAL A 172 31.13 3.54 0.98
N LEU A 173 31.50 3.57 -0.31
CA LEU A 173 30.66 3.02 -1.38
C LEU A 173 30.45 1.51 -1.22
N LEU A 174 31.53 0.77 -0.91
CA LEU A 174 31.46 -0.67 -0.64
C LEU A 174 30.60 -0.97 0.60
N LEU A 175 30.77 -0.21 1.67
CA LEU A 175 29.97 -0.36 2.89
C LEU A 175 28.50 -0.07 2.63
N THR A 176 28.19 0.99 1.90
CA THR A 176 26.82 1.34 1.51
C THR A 176 26.17 0.21 0.68
N TRP A 177 26.92 -0.31 -0.29
CA TRP A 177 26.44 -1.44 -1.08
C TRP A 177 26.17 -2.68 -0.21
N TRP A 178 27.07 -2.99 0.72
CA TRP A 178 26.92 -4.12 1.64
C TRP A 178 25.72 -3.97 2.58
N ILE A 179 25.57 -2.79 3.23
CA ILE A 179 24.44 -2.49 4.11
C ILE A 179 23.12 -2.56 3.34
N CYS A 180 23.02 -1.95 2.14
CA CYS A 180 21.81 -2.01 1.33
C CYS A 180 21.43 -3.45 0.94
N THR A 181 22.42 -4.31 0.66
CA THR A 181 22.16 -5.71 0.34
C THR A 181 21.60 -6.46 1.55
N LEU A 182 22.18 -6.23 2.73
CA LEU A 182 21.78 -6.89 3.96
C LEU A 182 20.37 -6.44 4.39
N SER A 183 20.09 -5.14 4.33
CA SER A 183 18.80 -4.56 4.73
C SER A 183 17.62 -4.96 3.84
N LEU A 184 17.87 -5.30 2.57
CA LEU A 184 16.81 -5.75 1.64
C LEU A 184 16.64 -7.27 1.57
N GLN A 185 17.51 -8.03 2.24
CA GLN A 185 17.44 -9.50 2.27
C GLN A 185 16.13 -10.04 2.86
N PRO A 186 15.57 -9.49 3.95
CA PRO A 186 14.29 -9.95 4.50
C PRO A 186 13.12 -9.83 3.51
N LEU A 187 13.12 -8.80 2.68
CA LEU A 187 12.09 -8.60 1.66
C LEU A 187 12.18 -9.67 0.55
N GLN A 188 13.40 -10.08 0.21
CA GLN A 188 13.60 -11.18 -0.74
C GLN A 188 13.14 -12.52 -0.15
N ARG A 189 13.44 -12.79 1.12
CA ARG A 189 12.96 -13.99 1.81
C ARG A 189 11.43 -14.04 1.87
N LEU A 190 10.78 -12.91 2.18
CA LEU A 190 9.32 -12.81 2.17
C LEU A 190 8.74 -13.13 0.78
N ARG A 191 9.35 -12.57 -0.27
CA ARG A 191 8.95 -12.86 -1.66
C ARG A 191 9.10 -14.35 -1.97
N ASP A 192 10.24 -14.94 -1.64
CA ASP A 192 10.56 -16.32 -1.97
C ASP A 192 9.62 -17.28 -1.20
N GLU A 193 9.34 -17.01 0.08
CA GLU A 193 8.35 -17.74 0.87
C GLU A 193 6.94 -17.68 0.23
N LEU A 194 6.55 -16.52 -0.31
CA LEU A 194 5.25 -16.38 -1.00
C LEU A 194 5.19 -17.07 -2.36
N VAL A 195 6.29 -17.06 -3.12
CA VAL A 195 6.36 -17.71 -4.45
C VAL A 195 6.42 -19.24 -4.33
N GLU A 196 7.13 -19.75 -3.33
CA GLU A 196 7.25 -21.20 -3.11
C GLU A 196 6.06 -21.80 -2.37
N ARG A 197 5.13 -20.93 -1.86
CA ARG A 197 3.97 -21.37 -1.10
C ARG A 197 3.00 -22.16 -1.97
N PRO A 198 2.66 -23.40 -1.59
CA PRO A 198 1.62 -24.16 -2.27
C PRO A 198 0.27 -23.44 -2.16
N PRO A 199 -0.59 -23.54 -3.20
CA PRO A 199 -1.97 -23.09 -3.09
C PRO A 199 -2.63 -23.81 -1.91
N GLN A 200 -3.25 -23.04 -0.99
CA GLN A 200 -3.98 -23.57 0.19
C GLN A 200 -3.08 -23.99 1.37
N ASP A 201 -1.91 -23.42 1.52
CA ASP A 201 -1.13 -23.59 2.76
C ASP A 201 -1.71 -22.66 3.86
N PRO A 202 -2.31 -23.18 4.95
CA PRO A 202 -2.95 -22.36 5.99
C PRO A 202 -1.94 -21.71 6.94
N ARG A 203 -0.64 -21.99 6.80
CA ARG A 203 0.37 -21.51 7.75
C ARG A 203 0.60 -20.01 7.57
N PRO A 204 0.69 -19.21 8.65
CA PRO A 204 0.99 -17.79 8.52
C PRO A 204 2.41 -17.57 7.96
N VAL A 205 2.57 -16.52 7.19
CA VAL A 205 3.87 -16.03 6.72
C VAL A 205 4.64 -15.48 7.91
N LYS A 206 5.89 -15.93 8.10
CA LYS A 206 6.73 -15.54 9.25
C LYS A 206 7.89 -14.63 8.85
N SER A 207 8.35 -14.69 7.61
CA SER A 207 9.47 -13.89 7.13
C SER A 207 9.17 -12.39 7.24
N GLY A 208 10.06 -11.67 7.90
CA GLY A 208 9.95 -10.21 8.07
C GLY A 208 9.10 -9.76 9.28
N HIS A 209 8.46 -10.66 10.03
CA HIS A 209 7.67 -10.29 11.21
C HIS A 209 8.53 -9.69 12.33
N ASP A 210 9.80 -10.11 12.44
CA ASP A 210 10.76 -9.57 13.42
C ASP A 210 11.22 -8.14 13.10
N ILE A 211 10.89 -7.61 11.94
CA ILE A 211 11.27 -6.27 11.49
C ILE A 211 10.09 -5.33 11.67
N LYS A 212 10.26 -4.33 12.53
CA LYS A 212 9.21 -3.39 12.93
C LYS A 212 8.50 -2.72 11.75
N GLU A 213 9.22 -2.41 10.69
CA GLU A 213 8.70 -1.76 9.48
C GLU A 213 7.94 -2.73 8.56
N LEU A 214 8.24 -4.04 8.64
CA LEU A 214 7.60 -5.07 7.83
C LEU A 214 6.46 -5.79 8.55
N ALA A 215 6.47 -5.83 9.88
CA ALA A 215 5.45 -6.51 10.68
C ALA A 215 4.01 -6.11 10.29
N PRO A 216 3.63 -4.81 10.16
CA PRO A 216 2.26 -4.44 9.78
C PRO A 216 1.86 -4.95 8.39
N LEU A 217 2.82 -5.02 7.46
CA LEU A 217 2.59 -5.56 6.12
C LEU A 217 2.37 -7.07 6.16
N VAL A 218 3.18 -7.79 6.94
CA VAL A 218 3.05 -9.25 7.13
C VAL A 218 1.73 -9.60 7.81
N ASP A 219 1.31 -8.82 8.81
CA ASP A 219 0.03 -8.99 9.50
C ASP A 219 -1.15 -8.77 8.54
N SER A 220 -1.12 -7.70 7.75
CA SER A 220 -2.15 -7.41 6.75
C SER A 220 -2.22 -8.51 5.68
N LEU A 221 -1.07 -9.04 5.27
CA LEU A 221 -0.99 -10.15 4.32
C LEU A 221 -1.57 -11.43 4.91
N ASN A 222 -1.22 -11.76 6.16
CA ASN A 222 -1.76 -12.93 6.86
C ASN A 222 -3.28 -12.84 7.00
N GLN A 223 -3.82 -11.67 7.37
CA GLN A 223 -5.28 -11.45 7.42
C GLN A 223 -5.95 -11.65 6.05
N LEU A 224 -5.30 -11.22 4.97
CA LEU A 224 -5.82 -11.40 3.61
C LEU A 224 -5.82 -12.89 3.23
N LEU A 225 -4.75 -13.62 3.55
CA LEU A 225 -4.64 -15.06 3.32
C LEU A 225 -5.70 -15.83 4.11
N GLU A 226 -5.91 -15.51 5.39
CA GLU A 226 -6.96 -16.12 6.21
C GLU A 226 -8.37 -15.91 5.62
N ARG A 227 -8.65 -14.69 5.13
CA ARG A 227 -9.94 -14.40 4.46
C ARG A 227 -10.10 -15.19 3.16
N MET A 228 -9.01 -15.33 2.37
CA MET A 228 -9.02 -16.13 1.15
C MET A 228 -9.26 -17.61 1.45
N ASP A 229 -8.56 -18.17 2.43
CA ASP A 229 -8.73 -19.57 2.83
C ASP A 229 -10.15 -19.84 3.34
N ALA A 230 -10.71 -18.95 4.16
CA ALA A 230 -12.09 -19.03 4.61
C ALA A 230 -13.09 -18.99 3.44
N SER A 231 -12.83 -18.15 2.42
CA SER A 231 -13.66 -18.04 1.22
C SER A 231 -13.61 -19.32 0.36
N ILE A 232 -12.40 -19.85 0.14
CA ILE A 232 -12.19 -21.09 -0.63
C ILE A 232 -12.86 -22.28 0.06
N GLU A 233 -12.72 -22.38 1.38
CA GLU A 233 -13.33 -23.45 2.16
C GLU A 233 -14.86 -23.33 2.16
N HIS A 234 -15.39 -22.09 2.17
CA HIS A 234 -16.82 -21.84 2.00
C HIS A 234 -17.33 -22.29 0.64
N GLU A 235 -16.61 -21.95 -0.44
CA GLU A 235 -16.95 -22.33 -1.81
C GLU A 235 -16.90 -23.85 -2.01
N ARG A 236 -15.90 -24.53 -1.45
CA ARG A 236 -15.80 -25.99 -1.50
C ARG A 236 -16.97 -26.68 -0.81
N ARG A 237 -17.31 -26.23 0.40
CA ARG A 237 -18.46 -26.77 1.13
C ARG A 237 -19.74 -26.56 0.33
N TRP A 238 -19.93 -25.35 -0.20
CA TRP A 238 -21.09 -25.03 -1.04
C TRP A 238 -21.20 -25.94 -2.26
N THR A 239 -20.11 -26.15 -2.99
CA THR A 239 -20.08 -27.03 -4.18
C THR A 239 -20.38 -28.48 -3.82
N THR A 240 -19.82 -28.96 -2.72
CA THR A 240 -20.05 -30.32 -2.24
C THR A 240 -21.49 -30.54 -1.82
N ASP A 241 -22.07 -29.63 -1.04
CA ASP A 241 -23.44 -29.69 -0.57
C ASP A 241 -24.43 -29.63 -1.75
N ALA A 242 -24.23 -28.70 -2.69
CA ALA A 242 -25.04 -28.59 -3.90
C ALA A 242 -25.01 -29.89 -4.75
N ALA A 243 -23.80 -30.47 -4.90
CA ALA A 243 -23.65 -31.70 -5.65
C ALA A 243 -24.41 -32.89 -5.00
N HIS A 244 -24.38 -32.96 -3.67
CA HIS A 244 -25.11 -33.98 -2.92
C HIS A 244 -26.63 -33.83 -3.08
N GLU A 245 -27.14 -32.62 -2.92
CA GLU A 245 -28.58 -32.32 -3.01
C GLU A 245 -29.14 -32.44 -4.43
N LEU A 246 -28.35 -32.29 -5.46
CA LEU A 246 -28.74 -32.54 -6.84
C LEU A 246 -28.65 -34.02 -7.22
N ARG A 247 -27.73 -34.77 -6.63
CA ARG A 247 -27.58 -36.22 -6.94
C ARG A 247 -28.76 -37.06 -6.48
N THR A 248 -29.34 -36.75 -5.33
CA THR A 248 -30.45 -37.48 -4.73
C THR A 248 -31.69 -37.47 -5.63
N PRO A 249 -32.27 -36.30 -6.04
CA PRO A 249 -33.42 -36.29 -6.94
C PRO A 249 -33.10 -36.89 -8.33
N LEU A 250 -31.90 -36.64 -8.84
CA LEU A 250 -31.46 -37.22 -10.11
C LEU A 250 -31.48 -38.76 -10.07
N THR A 251 -31.00 -39.34 -8.95
CA THR A 251 -31.04 -40.81 -8.76
C THR A 251 -32.50 -41.32 -8.69
N ALA A 252 -33.38 -40.60 -7.97
CA ALA A 252 -34.78 -40.93 -7.89
C ALA A 252 -35.45 -40.89 -9.27
N ILE A 253 -35.26 -39.81 -10.04
CA ILE A 253 -35.74 -39.67 -11.42
C ILE A 253 -35.28 -40.85 -12.28
N LYS A 254 -33.97 -41.15 -12.24
CA LYS A 254 -33.40 -42.28 -13.00
C LYS A 254 -34.07 -43.61 -12.63
N THR A 255 -34.28 -43.85 -11.33
CA THR A 255 -34.94 -45.07 -10.84
C THR A 255 -36.38 -45.15 -11.34
N HIS A 256 -37.16 -44.09 -11.25
CA HIS A 256 -38.55 -44.06 -11.72
C HIS A 256 -38.67 -44.26 -13.25
N VAL A 257 -37.76 -43.65 -14.01
CA VAL A 257 -37.69 -43.87 -15.48
C VAL A 257 -37.36 -45.33 -15.79
N GLN A 258 -36.42 -45.96 -15.06
CA GLN A 258 -36.10 -47.38 -15.22
C GLN A 258 -37.25 -48.28 -14.86
N VAL A 259 -38.02 -47.97 -13.78
CA VAL A 259 -39.26 -48.71 -13.43
C VAL A 259 -40.30 -48.60 -14.53
N ALA A 260 -40.49 -47.40 -15.10
CA ALA A 260 -41.40 -47.23 -16.25
C ALA A 260 -40.96 -48.07 -17.47
N GLN A 261 -39.66 -48.07 -17.78
CA GLN A 261 -39.10 -48.89 -18.88
C GLN A 261 -39.30 -50.39 -18.64
N MET A 262 -39.04 -50.89 -17.43
CA MET A 262 -39.27 -52.29 -17.07
C MET A 262 -40.77 -52.68 -17.12
N ALA A 263 -41.65 -51.79 -16.68
CA ALA A 263 -43.09 -52.06 -16.73
C ALA A 263 -43.62 -52.11 -18.19
N LEU A 264 -43.09 -51.29 -19.08
CA LEU A 264 -43.37 -51.36 -20.52
C LEU A 264 -42.91 -52.66 -21.17
N ALA A 265 -41.76 -53.20 -20.74
CA ALA A 265 -41.18 -54.45 -21.26
C ALA A 265 -41.91 -55.70 -20.76
N ALA A 266 -42.63 -55.64 -19.65
CA ALA A 266 -43.29 -56.79 -19.00
C ALA A 266 -44.61 -57.25 -19.63
N ASN A 267 -45.12 -56.64 -20.70
CA ASN A 267 -46.23 -57.05 -21.58
C ASN A 267 -47.57 -57.46 -20.89
N THR A 268 -47.88 -56.96 -19.69
CA THR A 268 -49.15 -57.17 -18.97
C THR A 268 -50.08 -55.96 -19.13
N PRO A 269 -51.22 -56.06 -19.86
CA PRO A 269 -51.87 -54.88 -20.45
C PRO A 269 -52.40 -53.83 -19.48
N ASN A 270 -53.08 -54.21 -18.38
CA ASN A 270 -53.76 -53.22 -17.52
C ASN A 270 -52.90 -52.76 -16.29
N ALA A 271 -52.18 -53.67 -15.61
CA ALA A 271 -51.33 -53.28 -14.45
C ALA A 271 -50.02 -52.59 -14.84
N ALA A 272 -49.58 -52.75 -16.09
CA ALA A 272 -48.37 -52.06 -16.58
C ALA A 272 -48.63 -50.58 -16.85
N GLN A 273 -49.82 -50.21 -17.37
CA GLN A 273 -50.13 -48.85 -17.71
C GLN A 273 -50.24 -47.93 -16.50
N ASP A 274 -50.81 -48.40 -15.37
CA ASP A 274 -50.87 -47.67 -14.11
C ASP A 274 -49.48 -47.52 -13.47
N ARG A 275 -48.62 -48.59 -13.55
CA ARG A 275 -47.22 -48.51 -13.04
C ARG A 275 -46.40 -47.54 -13.85
N VAL A 276 -46.54 -47.51 -15.19
CA VAL A 276 -45.83 -46.53 -16.04
C VAL A 276 -46.29 -45.11 -15.73
N ALA A 277 -47.60 -44.88 -15.65
CA ALA A 277 -48.17 -43.59 -15.35
C ALA A 277 -47.70 -43.07 -13.97
N ASN A 278 -47.69 -43.92 -12.95
CA ASN A 278 -47.17 -43.59 -11.62
C ASN A 278 -45.67 -43.31 -11.62
N ALA A 279 -44.88 -44.14 -12.31
CA ALA A 279 -43.42 -43.93 -12.39
C ALA A 279 -43.05 -42.65 -13.14
N LEU A 280 -43.76 -42.33 -14.26
CA LEU A 280 -43.55 -41.06 -14.98
C LEU A 280 -43.99 -39.86 -14.17
N ARG A 281 -45.10 -39.95 -13.43
CA ARG A 281 -45.54 -38.89 -12.52
C ARG A 281 -44.50 -38.62 -11.45
N GLN A 282 -43.97 -39.66 -10.80
CA GLN A 282 -42.92 -39.56 -9.78
C GLN A 282 -41.59 -38.99 -10.35
N ALA A 283 -41.26 -39.37 -11.60
CA ALA A 283 -40.12 -38.77 -12.29
C ALA A 283 -40.33 -37.26 -12.56
N GLY A 284 -41.58 -36.87 -12.97
CA GLY A 284 -41.95 -35.48 -13.14
C GLY A 284 -41.84 -34.67 -11.83
N GLU A 285 -42.39 -35.20 -10.74
CA GLU A 285 -42.25 -34.59 -9.39
C GLU A 285 -40.79 -34.43 -8.98
N GLY A 286 -39.93 -35.41 -9.32
CA GLY A 286 -38.48 -35.32 -9.09
C GLY A 286 -37.80 -34.20 -9.89
N ILE A 287 -38.23 -33.99 -11.15
CA ILE A 287 -37.74 -32.91 -12.01
C ILE A 287 -38.14 -31.54 -11.42
N ASP A 288 -39.41 -31.40 -11.04
CA ASP A 288 -39.91 -30.14 -10.44
C ASP A 288 -39.20 -29.81 -9.14
N HIS A 289 -38.93 -30.82 -8.32
CA HIS A 289 -38.16 -30.66 -7.10
C HIS A 289 -36.73 -30.24 -7.38
N MET A 290 -36.08 -30.84 -8.37
CA MET A 290 -34.69 -30.46 -8.76
C MET A 290 -34.65 -29.03 -9.29
N HIS A 291 -35.62 -28.61 -10.09
CA HIS A 291 -35.75 -27.26 -10.63
C HIS A 291 -35.91 -26.23 -9.48
N ALA A 292 -36.80 -26.49 -8.54
CA ALA A 292 -37.01 -25.64 -7.37
C ALA A 292 -35.75 -25.52 -6.51
N THR A 293 -35.01 -26.64 -6.32
CA THR A 293 -33.73 -26.64 -5.58
C THR A 293 -32.67 -25.81 -6.30
N LEU A 294 -32.58 -25.94 -7.63
CA LEU A 294 -31.61 -25.14 -8.43
C LEU A 294 -31.95 -23.66 -8.37
N GLU A 295 -33.21 -23.26 -8.45
CA GLU A 295 -33.62 -21.86 -8.31
C GLU A 295 -33.26 -21.30 -6.94
N GLN A 296 -33.46 -22.07 -5.88
CA GLN A 296 -33.08 -21.65 -4.53
C GLN A 296 -31.54 -21.52 -4.34
N LEU A 297 -30.77 -22.42 -4.95
CA LEU A 297 -29.30 -22.32 -4.98
C LEU A 297 -28.86 -21.05 -5.73
N LEU A 298 -29.48 -20.74 -6.87
CA LEU A 298 -29.20 -19.51 -7.62
C LEU A 298 -29.57 -18.24 -6.83
N GLN A 299 -30.70 -18.28 -6.10
CA GLN A 299 -31.07 -17.18 -5.21
C GLN A 299 -30.07 -16.98 -4.08
N LEU A 300 -29.64 -18.07 -3.43
CA LEU A 300 -28.64 -18.01 -2.37
C LEU A 300 -27.32 -17.42 -2.88
N ALA A 301 -26.84 -17.87 -4.06
CA ALA A 301 -25.64 -17.32 -4.71
C ALA A 301 -25.77 -15.81 -4.99
N ARG A 302 -26.94 -15.36 -5.46
CA ARG A 302 -27.21 -13.93 -5.67
C ARG A 302 -27.19 -13.13 -4.38
N VAL A 303 -27.73 -13.65 -3.29
CA VAL A 303 -27.69 -13.00 -1.97
C VAL A 303 -26.24 -12.87 -1.49
N GLU A 304 -25.42 -13.92 -1.62
CA GLU A 304 -24.02 -13.93 -1.20
C GLU A 304 -23.16 -12.97 -2.04
N THR A 305 -23.48 -12.76 -3.31
CA THR A 305 -22.77 -11.82 -4.17
C THR A 305 -23.24 -10.36 -4.01
N ALA A 306 -24.53 -10.15 -3.71
CA ALA A 306 -25.13 -8.82 -3.54
C ALA A 306 -24.58 -8.06 -2.31
N THR A 307 -24.10 -8.78 -1.29
CA THR A 307 -23.44 -8.17 -0.10
C THR A 307 -22.18 -7.36 -0.41
N ALA A 308 -21.63 -7.48 -1.63
CA ALA A 308 -20.38 -6.85 -2.00
C ALA A 308 -20.51 -5.47 -2.71
N GLY A 309 -21.72 -5.00 -3.08
CA GLY A 309 -21.80 -3.75 -3.85
C GLY A 309 -23.17 -3.16 -4.18
N ASP A 310 -24.27 -3.80 -3.85
CA ASP A 310 -25.59 -3.25 -4.20
C ASP A 310 -26.14 -2.37 -3.07
N THR A 311 -25.97 -1.06 -3.22
CA THR A 311 -26.42 -0.03 -2.27
C THR A 311 -27.89 0.37 -2.43
N ARG A 312 -28.73 -0.47 -3.07
CA ARG A 312 -30.16 -0.18 -3.21
C ARG A 312 -30.87 -0.35 -1.88
N HIS A 313 -31.50 0.73 -1.45
CA HIS A 313 -32.35 0.76 -0.25
C HIS A 313 -33.80 0.58 -0.65
N THR A 314 -34.57 -0.16 0.15
CA THR A 314 -36.01 -0.32 -0.01
C THR A 314 -36.71 0.73 0.85
N VAL A 315 -37.52 1.59 0.24
CA VAL A 315 -38.29 2.61 0.93
C VAL A 315 -39.56 2.00 1.56
N GLY A 316 -40.11 2.61 2.60
CA GLY A 316 -41.25 2.08 3.33
C GLY A 316 -42.46 1.69 2.50
N THR A 317 -42.80 2.48 1.46
CA THR A 317 -43.89 2.14 0.50
C THR A 317 -43.58 0.87 -0.28
N GLU A 318 -42.31 0.65 -0.67
CA GLU A 318 -41.85 -0.55 -1.36
C GLU A 318 -41.82 -1.76 -0.42
N ILE A 319 -41.52 -1.57 0.88
CA ILE A 319 -41.56 -2.61 1.89
C ILE A 319 -42.96 -3.19 1.99
N ALA A 320 -43.96 -2.33 2.10
CA ALA A 320 -45.37 -2.74 2.15
C ALA A 320 -45.86 -3.41 0.84
N GLN A 321 -45.34 -2.95 -0.32
CA GLN A 321 -45.63 -3.58 -1.61
C GLN A 321 -44.98 -4.95 -1.72
N ALA A 322 -43.70 -5.09 -1.34
CA ALA A 322 -42.97 -6.35 -1.33
C ALA A 322 -43.68 -7.39 -0.43
N PHE A 323 -44.10 -6.97 0.77
CA PHE A 323 -44.85 -7.81 1.69
C PHE A 323 -46.15 -8.32 1.06
N ARG A 324 -47.01 -7.43 0.52
CA ARG A 324 -48.28 -7.81 -0.12
C ARG A 324 -48.08 -8.66 -1.36
N LEU A 325 -47.05 -8.37 -2.16
CA LEU A 325 -46.73 -9.13 -3.37
C LEU A 325 -46.31 -10.57 -3.02
N ALA A 326 -45.39 -10.72 -2.08
CA ALA A 326 -44.90 -12.02 -1.61
C ALA A 326 -46.07 -12.88 -1.10
N CYS A 327 -46.91 -12.34 -0.24
CA CYS A 327 -48.06 -13.07 0.30
C CYS A 327 -49.07 -13.50 -0.80
N ARG A 328 -49.34 -12.64 -1.81
CA ARG A 328 -50.20 -12.99 -2.93
C ARG A 328 -49.59 -14.07 -3.82
N GLN A 329 -48.30 -13.99 -4.10
CA GLN A 329 -47.62 -14.99 -4.94
C GLN A 329 -47.60 -16.36 -4.25
N SER A 330 -47.28 -16.42 -2.96
CA SER A 330 -47.32 -17.66 -2.19
C SER A 330 -48.72 -18.27 -2.14
N LEU A 331 -49.76 -17.46 -1.92
CA LEU A 331 -51.12 -17.91 -1.90
C LEU A 331 -51.60 -18.45 -3.27
N HIS A 332 -51.23 -17.76 -4.36
CA HIS A 332 -51.55 -18.21 -5.72
C HIS A 332 -50.86 -19.53 -6.05
N ARG A 333 -49.60 -19.70 -5.69
CA ARG A 333 -48.85 -20.95 -5.87
C ARG A 333 -49.48 -22.10 -5.13
N ALA A 334 -49.79 -21.92 -3.83
CA ALA A 334 -50.43 -22.95 -3.01
C ALA A 334 -51.81 -23.38 -3.53
N ARG A 335 -52.60 -22.44 -4.10
CA ARG A 335 -53.91 -22.78 -4.76
C ARG A 335 -53.72 -23.62 -5.99
N ASN A 336 -52.74 -23.33 -6.84
CA ASN A 336 -52.49 -24.07 -8.07
C ASN A 336 -51.96 -25.49 -7.80
N GLU A 337 -51.32 -25.73 -6.66
CA GLU A 337 -50.84 -27.05 -6.24
C GLU A 337 -51.95 -27.95 -5.66
N GLY A 338 -53.18 -27.50 -5.68
CA GLY A 338 -54.38 -28.31 -5.31
C GLY A 338 -54.48 -28.57 -3.80
N SER A 339 -53.71 -27.92 -2.99
CA SER A 339 -53.79 -27.99 -1.53
C SER A 339 -55.06 -27.29 -1.05
N ALA A 340 -55.74 -27.86 -0.05
CA ALA A 340 -56.77 -27.14 0.71
C ALA A 340 -56.08 -25.97 1.44
N VAL A 341 -56.02 -24.83 0.75
CA VAL A 341 -55.16 -23.68 1.17
C VAL A 341 -55.84 -23.00 2.34
N PRO A 342 -55.21 -22.96 3.51
CA PRO A 342 -55.66 -22.08 4.58
C PRO A 342 -55.55 -20.62 4.10
N ALA A 343 -56.57 -19.83 4.44
CA ALA A 343 -56.51 -18.40 4.15
C ALA A 343 -55.25 -17.79 4.86
N ILE A 344 -54.60 -16.81 4.23
CA ILE A 344 -53.58 -16.01 4.91
C ILE A 344 -54.31 -14.80 5.49
N THR A 345 -54.25 -14.63 6.79
CA THR A 345 -54.67 -13.38 7.44
C THR A 345 -53.50 -12.42 7.38
N LEU A 346 -53.63 -11.39 6.57
CA LEU A 346 -52.68 -10.30 6.51
C LEU A 346 -53.11 -9.27 7.57
N ASP A 347 -52.34 -9.17 8.65
CA ASP A 347 -52.56 -8.14 9.66
C ASP A 347 -51.44 -7.08 9.49
N ALA A 348 -51.82 -5.99 8.86
CA ALA A 348 -50.95 -4.82 8.68
C ALA A 348 -51.29 -3.72 9.74
N ARG A 349 -51.74 -4.14 10.93
CA ARG A 349 -52.34 -3.24 11.93
C ARG A 349 -51.41 -2.23 12.58
N GLU A 350 -50.14 -2.34 12.43
CA GLU A 350 -49.20 -1.40 13.03
C GLU A 350 -48.33 -0.64 12.01
N MET A 351 -48.88 -0.40 10.82
CA MET A 351 -48.33 0.64 9.97
C MET A 351 -48.62 1.99 10.66
N PRO A 352 -47.64 2.90 10.72
CA PRO A 352 -47.87 4.23 11.29
C PRO A 352 -49.11 4.84 10.70
N SER A 353 -49.95 5.41 11.54
CA SER A 353 -51.22 6.06 11.11
C SER A 353 -50.95 7.25 10.20
N GLU A 354 -49.74 7.76 10.17
CA GLU A 354 -49.29 8.84 9.30
C GLU A 354 -48.46 8.26 8.14
N PRO A 355 -48.94 8.40 6.88
CA PRO A 355 -48.19 7.97 5.68
C PRO A 355 -46.76 8.57 5.59
N ALA A 356 -46.58 9.80 6.07
CA ALA A 356 -45.34 10.52 6.03
C ALA A 356 -44.22 9.85 6.86
N ALA A 357 -44.54 9.18 7.96
CA ALA A 357 -43.55 8.51 8.80
C ALA A 357 -43.01 7.23 8.14
N TRP A 358 -43.82 6.60 7.28
CA TRP A 358 -43.42 5.39 6.57
C TRP A 358 -42.54 5.68 5.35
N GLU A 359 -42.67 6.86 4.73
CA GLU A 359 -41.88 7.27 3.57
C GLU A 359 -40.41 7.49 3.93
N THR A 360 -40.11 7.80 5.18
CA THR A 360 -38.75 8.03 5.67
C THR A 360 -38.02 6.74 6.05
N VAL A 361 -38.73 5.61 6.15
CA VAL A 361 -38.14 4.31 6.51
C VAL A 361 -37.38 3.75 5.30
N GLN A 362 -36.10 3.46 5.50
CA GLN A 362 -35.26 2.82 4.49
C GLN A 362 -34.59 1.57 5.06
N LEU A 363 -34.65 0.47 4.31
CA LEU A 363 -33.90 -0.76 4.60
C LEU A 363 -32.67 -0.87 3.71
N PRO A 364 -31.51 -1.26 4.23
CA PRO A 364 -30.31 -1.49 3.43
C PRO A 364 -30.39 -2.82 2.67
N LEU A 365 -31.45 -2.99 1.88
CA LEU A 365 -31.78 -4.22 1.19
C LEU A 365 -32.54 -3.92 -0.10
N ALA A 366 -32.24 -4.61 -1.20
CA ALA A 366 -32.99 -4.47 -2.45
C ALA A 366 -34.43 -5.03 -2.32
N PRO A 367 -35.46 -4.39 -2.93
CA PRO A 367 -36.85 -4.85 -2.86
C PRO A 367 -37.06 -6.31 -3.30
N ALA A 368 -36.27 -6.78 -4.27
CA ALA A 368 -36.32 -8.16 -4.73
C ALA A 368 -35.88 -9.17 -3.68
N LEU A 369 -34.85 -8.85 -2.88
CA LEU A 369 -34.36 -9.69 -1.79
C LEU A 369 -35.34 -9.72 -0.63
N LEU A 370 -35.96 -8.58 -0.32
CA LEU A 370 -37.00 -8.50 0.69
C LEU A 370 -38.21 -9.38 0.29
N THR A 371 -38.67 -9.27 -0.98
CA THR A 371 -39.75 -10.10 -1.51
C THR A 371 -39.39 -11.59 -1.43
N CYS A 372 -38.14 -11.94 -1.78
CA CYS A 372 -37.64 -13.30 -1.69
C CYS A 372 -37.66 -13.83 -0.23
N ALA A 373 -37.20 -13.04 0.75
CA ALA A 373 -37.21 -13.44 2.16
C ALA A 373 -38.65 -13.71 2.65
N ILE A 374 -39.58 -12.80 2.37
CA ILE A 374 -40.96 -12.91 2.79
C ILE A 374 -41.63 -14.13 2.12
N THR A 375 -41.42 -14.33 0.82
CA THR A 375 -41.94 -15.47 0.08
C THR A 375 -41.47 -16.79 0.69
N ASN A 376 -40.17 -16.93 1.02
CA ASN A 376 -39.68 -18.14 1.66
C ASN A 376 -40.28 -18.38 3.05
N LEU A 377 -40.54 -17.35 3.84
CA LEU A 377 -41.21 -17.49 5.15
C LEU A 377 -42.65 -17.92 5.00
N VAL A 378 -43.38 -17.29 4.07
CA VAL A 378 -44.81 -17.57 3.84
C VAL A 378 -45.00 -18.94 3.20
N ASP A 379 -44.19 -19.31 2.19
CA ASP A 379 -44.24 -20.63 1.54
C ASP A 379 -43.95 -21.73 2.58
N ASN A 380 -42.98 -21.52 3.46
CA ASN A 380 -42.66 -22.45 4.55
C ASN A 380 -43.88 -22.61 5.50
N ALA A 381 -44.45 -21.50 5.95
CA ALA A 381 -45.64 -21.52 6.81
C ALA A 381 -46.83 -22.22 6.17
N LEU A 382 -47.16 -21.94 4.87
CA LEU A 382 -48.24 -22.58 4.13
C LEU A 382 -48.01 -24.09 3.98
N ARG A 383 -46.78 -24.51 3.71
CA ARG A 383 -46.41 -25.92 3.49
C ARG A 383 -46.62 -26.78 4.74
N TYR A 384 -46.26 -26.26 5.90
CA TYR A 384 -46.30 -27.02 7.17
C TYR A 384 -47.59 -26.77 7.97
N HIS A 385 -48.39 -25.80 7.57
CA HIS A 385 -49.65 -25.49 8.24
C HIS A 385 -50.63 -26.67 8.20
N ARG A 386 -51.23 -27.02 9.34
CA ARG A 386 -52.20 -28.11 9.47
C ARG A 386 -53.39 -27.74 10.35
N GLY A 387 -53.45 -26.52 10.86
CA GLY A 387 -54.47 -26.07 11.77
C GLY A 387 -55.74 -25.51 11.12
N PRO A 388 -56.80 -25.28 11.89
CA PRO A 388 -58.07 -24.73 11.41
C PRO A 388 -58.03 -23.21 11.17
N THR A 389 -57.06 -22.49 11.82
CA THR A 389 -56.95 -21.03 11.66
C THR A 389 -56.03 -20.69 10.51
N PRO A 390 -56.21 -19.53 9.87
CA PRO A 390 -55.32 -19.12 8.75
C PRO A 390 -53.86 -18.87 9.22
N VAL A 391 -52.91 -19.01 8.29
CA VAL A 391 -51.53 -18.54 8.49
C VAL A 391 -51.56 -17.04 8.72
N SER A 392 -50.91 -16.57 9.77
CA SER A 392 -50.81 -15.13 10.09
C SER A 392 -49.46 -14.58 9.60
N ALA A 393 -49.51 -13.49 8.82
CA ALA A 393 -48.34 -12.72 8.43
C ALA A 393 -48.56 -11.25 8.80
N THR A 394 -47.65 -10.70 9.62
CA THR A 394 -47.72 -9.32 10.11
C THR A 394 -46.46 -8.55 9.72
N LEU A 395 -46.67 -7.28 9.42
CA LEU A 395 -45.58 -6.31 9.17
C LEU A 395 -45.70 -5.19 10.19
N GLN A 396 -44.69 -5.00 10.98
CA GLN A 396 -44.63 -4.01 12.06
C GLN A 396 -43.39 -3.15 11.91
N TRP A 397 -43.53 -1.87 12.26
CA TRP A 397 -42.39 -0.96 12.36
C TRP A 397 -42.27 -0.43 13.78
N HIS A 398 -41.10 -0.53 14.36
CA HIS A 398 -40.77 -0.04 15.67
C HIS A 398 -39.84 1.15 15.53
N ALA A 399 -40.31 2.35 15.88
CA ALA A 399 -39.53 3.57 15.88
C ALA A 399 -38.47 3.51 17.00
N GLY A 400 -37.20 3.71 16.68
CA GLY A 400 -36.13 3.86 17.64
C GLY A 400 -36.02 5.31 18.17
N THR A 401 -35.31 5.48 19.28
CA THR A 401 -35.15 6.79 19.96
C THR A 401 -34.17 7.76 19.27
N ALA A 402 -33.37 7.29 18.33
CA ALA A 402 -32.28 8.07 17.67
C ALA A 402 -32.35 8.05 16.13
N GLY A 403 -33.53 7.80 15.54
CA GLY A 403 -33.64 7.59 14.08
C GLY A 403 -33.38 6.15 13.63
N ASP A 404 -32.93 5.28 14.54
CA ASP A 404 -32.72 3.86 14.30
C ASP A 404 -34.04 3.12 14.58
N GLY A 405 -34.80 2.81 13.54
CA GLY A 405 -36.01 2.00 13.64
C GLY A 405 -35.73 0.56 13.28
N GLN A 406 -36.70 -0.30 13.53
CA GLN A 406 -36.67 -1.72 13.16
C GLN A 406 -37.96 -2.13 12.46
N VAL A 407 -37.85 -2.77 11.30
CA VAL A 407 -38.97 -3.42 10.63
C VAL A 407 -39.00 -4.87 11.04
N GLU A 408 -40.11 -5.34 11.63
CA GLU A 408 -40.34 -6.73 11.98
C GLU A 408 -41.39 -7.34 11.05
N ILE A 409 -41.03 -8.45 10.43
CA ILE A 409 -41.97 -9.30 9.66
C ILE A 409 -42.13 -10.60 10.43
N CYS A 410 -43.31 -10.87 10.93
CA CYS A 410 -43.63 -12.05 11.70
C CYS A 410 -44.58 -12.94 10.95
N VAL A 411 -44.21 -14.21 10.71
CA VAL A 411 -45.05 -15.23 10.09
C VAL A 411 -45.26 -16.36 11.09
N ARG A 412 -46.55 -16.74 11.27
CA ARG A 412 -46.96 -17.76 12.22
C ARG A 412 -47.83 -18.81 11.55
N ASP A 413 -47.47 -20.07 11.74
CA ASP A 413 -48.24 -21.22 11.31
C ASP A 413 -48.84 -22.04 12.50
N GLN A 414 -49.66 -23.04 12.20
CA GLN A 414 -50.16 -24.04 13.12
C GLN A 414 -49.75 -25.46 12.69
N GLY A 415 -48.51 -25.60 12.29
CA GLY A 415 -47.89 -26.87 11.93
C GLY A 415 -47.40 -27.67 13.13
N PRO A 416 -46.60 -28.71 12.88
CA PRO A 416 -46.02 -29.53 13.97
C PRO A 416 -44.99 -28.77 14.82
N GLY A 417 -44.55 -27.57 14.39
CA GLY A 417 -43.56 -26.74 15.04
C GLY A 417 -42.17 -27.36 15.09
N LEU A 418 -41.28 -26.64 15.74
CA LEU A 418 -39.89 -27.04 16.01
C LEU A 418 -39.61 -26.91 17.50
N THR A 419 -38.75 -27.76 18.06
CA THR A 419 -38.20 -27.57 19.38
C THR A 419 -37.17 -26.44 19.42
N ALA A 420 -36.79 -25.94 20.58
CA ALA A 420 -35.79 -24.88 20.68
C ALA A 420 -34.45 -25.25 20.03
N ASP A 421 -34.02 -26.50 20.21
CA ASP A 421 -32.79 -27.02 19.59
C ASP A 421 -32.92 -27.13 18.04
N GLU A 422 -34.08 -27.60 17.56
CA GLU A 422 -34.37 -27.69 16.14
C GLU A 422 -34.45 -26.31 15.48
N CYS A 423 -34.91 -25.26 16.13
CA CYS A 423 -34.93 -23.89 15.62
C CYS A 423 -33.53 -23.39 15.28
N GLY A 424 -32.52 -23.67 16.10
CA GLY A 424 -31.12 -23.34 15.81
C GLY A 424 -30.54 -24.14 14.63
N GLN A 425 -30.97 -25.38 14.48
CA GLN A 425 -30.54 -26.24 13.38
C GLN A 425 -31.23 -25.91 12.06
N ALA A 426 -32.48 -25.45 12.11
CA ALA A 426 -33.30 -25.12 10.93
C ALA A 426 -32.74 -23.94 10.10
N LEU A 427 -31.80 -23.17 10.65
CA LEU A 427 -31.07 -22.11 9.95
C LEU A 427 -29.87 -22.65 9.13
N LYS A 428 -29.45 -23.92 9.37
CA LYS A 428 -28.39 -24.55 8.62
C LYS A 428 -28.90 -24.98 7.23
N ARG A 429 -28.01 -24.94 6.24
CA ARG A 429 -28.32 -25.36 4.87
C ARG A 429 -28.79 -26.82 4.83
N PHE A 430 -29.84 -27.11 4.03
CA PHE A 430 -30.36 -28.43 3.76
C PHE A 430 -30.88 -29.17 5.03
N TRP A 431 -31.06 -28.48 6.13
CA TRP A 431 -31.62 -29.10 7.32
C TRP A 431 -33.13 -29.34 7.16
N ARG A 432 -33.56 -30.53 7.53
CA ARG A 432 -34.95 -30.97 7.50
C ARG A 432 -35.24 -31.79 8.75
N LYS A 433 -36.42 -31.61 9.34
CA LYS A 433 -36.85 -32.37 10.52
C LYS A 433 -37.03 -33.86 10.23
N SER A 434 -37.51 -34.19 9.02
CA SER A 434 -37.61 -35.53 8.50
C SER A 434 -37.14 -35.58 7.05
N GLY A 435 -36.43 -36.65 6.66
CA GLY A 435 -36.00 -36.86 5.27
C GLY A 435 -37.15 -37.00 4.26
N SER A 436 -38.34 -37.31 4.73
CA SER A 436 -39.55 -37.43 3.92
C SER A 436 -40.33 -36.12 3.75
N ASP A 437 -39.96 -35.03 4.47
CA ASP A 437 -40.68 -33.77 4.33
C ASP A 437 -40.40 -33.13 2.97
N PRO A 438 -41.40 -32.52 2.32
CA PRO A 438 -41.19 -31.84 1.06
C PRO A 438 -40.39 -30.57 1.24
N GLY A 439 -39.38 -30.31 0.38
CA GLY A 439 -38.60 -29.08 0.40
C GLY A 439 -37.08 -29.30 0.36
N SER A 440 -36.34 -28.29 -0.05
CA SER A 440 -34.88 -28.35 -0.19
C SER A 440 -34.10 -28.10 1.13
N GLY A 441 -34.77 -27.60 2.18
CA GLY A 441 -34.09 -27.14 3.40
C GLY A 441 -33.27 -25.86 3.23
N LEU A 442 -33.45 -25.13 2.13
CA LEU A 442 -32.71 -23.87 1.85
C LEU A 442 -33.50 -22.61 2.19
N GLY A 443 -34.83 -22.67 2.24
CA GLY A 443 -35.69 -21.48 2.38
C GLY A 443 -35.33 -20.63 3.63
N LEU A 444 -35.28 -21.23 4.81
CA LEU A 444 -34.92 -20.52 6.05
C LEU A 444 -33.46 -20.03 6.05
N THR A 445 -32.54 -20.78 5.44
CA THR A 445 -31.16 -20.36 5.26
C THR A 445 -31.05 -19.13 4.37
N ILE A 446 -31.82 -19.06 3.27
CA ILE A 446 -31.89 -17.88 2.39
C ILE A 446 -32.35 -16.65 3.16
N VAL A 447 -33.44 -16.80 3.96
CA VAL A 447 -33.96 -15.71 4.80
C VAL A 447 -32.92 -15.25 5.83
N HIS A 448 -32.24 -16.19 6.48
CA HIS A 448 -31.18 -15.90 7.44
C HIS A 448 -30.04 -15.11 6.81
N ARG A 449 -29.58 -15.51 5.62
CA ARG A 449 -28.53 -14.80 4.88
C ARG A 449 -28.94 -13.40 4.42
N ILE A 450 -30.20 -13.26 3.98
CA ILE A 450 -30.76 -11.94 3.64
C ILE A 450 -30.81 -11.04 4.87
N ALA A 451 -31.23 -11.59 6.03
CA ALA A 451 -31.25 -10.85 7.29
C ALA A 451 -29.85 -10.38 7.67
N GLU A 452 -28.87 -11.29 7.69
CA GLU A 452 -27.46 -10.95 8.00
C GLU A 452 -26.89 -9.89 7.06
N SER A 453 -27.18 -9.98 5.74
CA SER A 453 -26.71 -9.00 4.75
C SER A 453 -27.25 -7.59 4.97
N ALA A 454 -28.44 -7.49 5.58
CA ALA A 454 -29.09 -6.22 5.93
C ALA A 454 -28.82 -5.78 7.37
N GLY A 455 -27.87 -6.41 8.09
CA GLY A 455 -27.59 -6.12 9.51
C GLY A 455 -28.74 -6.46 10.45
N GLY A 456 -29.66 -7.32 10.00
CA GLY A 456 -30.82 -7.78 10.76
C GLY A 456 -30.65 -9.20 11.30
N THR A 457 -31.75 -9.77 11.81
CA THR A 457 -31.77 -11.11 12.41
C THR A 457 -33.03 -11.88 12.04
N LEU A 458 -32.91 -13.20 11.87
CA LEU A 458 -34.03 -14.13 11.78
C LEU A 458 -34.09 -14.94 13.08
N VAL A 459 -35.20 -14.85 13.79
CA VAL A 459 -35.48 -15.59 15.03
C VAL A 459 -36.62 -16.57 14.77
N LEU A 460 -36.39 -17.85 15.09
CA LEU A 460 -37.41 -18.89 15.08
C LEU A 460 -37.80 -19.24 16.52
N GLU A 461 -39.10 -19.22 16.80
CA GLU A 461 -39.62 -19.51 18.15
C GLU A 461 -40.66 -20.67 18.03
N PRO A 462 -40.61 -21.63 18.98
CA PRO A 462 -41.68 -22.64 19.08
C PRO A 462 -43.04 -21.97 19.33
N GLY A 463 -43.99 -22.23 18.45
CA GLY A 463 -45.40 -21.83 18.68
C GLY A 463 -46.17 -22.88 19.42
N THR A 464 -47.29 -22.48 20.05
CA THR A 464 -48.25 -23.41 20.68
C THR A 464 -49.66 -23.21 20.08
N PRO A 465 -50.02 -23.92 18.99
CA PRO A 465 -49.21 -24.80 18.14
C PRO A 465 -48.40 -24.04 17.07
N GLY A 466 -47.47 -24.75 16.38
CA GLY A 466 -46.77 -24.31 15.19
C GLY A 466 -45.42 -23.67 15.38
N LEU A 467 -44.96 -22.86 14.42
CA LEU A 467 -43.73 -22.11 14.40
C LEU A 467 -44.01 -20.62 14.26
N VAL A 468 -43.23 -19.80 14.93
CA VAL A 468 -43.20 -18.34 14.75
C VAL A 468 -41.83 -17.95 14.18
N ALA A 469 -41.84 -17.39 12.99
CA ALA A 469 -40.64 -16.85 12.36
C ALA A 469 -40.67 -15.32 12.34
N ARG A 470 -39.67 -14.69 12.97
CA ARG A 470 -39.54 -13.23 13.07
C ARG A 470 -38.30 -12.77 12.32
N LEU A 471 -38.50 -12.01 11.26
CA LEU A 471 -37.46 -11.34 10.49
C LEU A 471 -37.39 -9.90 10.96
N ARG A 472 -36.28 -9.52 11.59
CA ARG A 472 -36.01 -8.18 12.10
C ARG A 472 -34.93 -7.52 11.28
N LEU A 473 -35.23 -6.37 10.71
CA LEU A 473 -34.34 -5.61 9.83
C LEU A 473 -34.15 -4.21 10.40
N SER A 474 -32.93 -3.78 10.60
CA SER A 474 -32.62 -2.42 11.05
C SER A 474 -32.84 -1.41 9.93
N THR A 475 -33.47 -0.28 10.25
CA THR A 475 -33.62 0.83 9.28
C THR A 475 -32.40 1.72 9.29
N CYS A 476 -32.05 2.28 8.14
CA CYS A 476 -31.07 3.35 8.04
C CYS A 476 -31.79 4.69 8.11
N ALA A 477 -31.19 5.70 8.75
CA ALA A 477 -31.63 7.08 8.59
C ALA A 477 -31.52 7.45 7.10
N ALA A 478 -32.56 8.11 6.55
CA ALA A 478 -32.50 8.62 5.19
C ALA A 478 -31.36 9.61 5.12
N ASP A 479 -30.23 9.25 4.50
CA ASP A 479 -29.19 10.21 4.16
C ASP A 479 -29.84 11.29 3.30
N ALA A 480 -29.75 12.54 3.74
CA ALA A 480 -30.19 13.68 2.99
C ALA A 480 -29.57 13.61 1.61
N ALA A 481 -30.37 13.38 0.60
CA ALA A 481 -29.92 13.33 -0.79
C ALA A 481 -29.01 14.54 -1.05
N PRO A 482 -27.83 14.36 -1.68
CA PRO A 482 -27.02 15.51 -2.06
C PRO A 482 -27.87 16.40 -2.96
N ALA A 483 -28.20 17.59 -2.48
CA ALA A 483 -28.88 18.59 -3.27
C ALA A 483 -28.04 18.86 -4.51
N HIS A 484 -28.44 18.31 -5.65
CA HIS A 484 -27.94 18.74 -6.96
C HIS A 484 -28.33 20.20 -7.13
N GLY A 485 -27.45 21.08 -6.68
CA GLY A 485 -27.51 22.51 -6.99
C GLY A 485 -27.38 22.66 -8.50
N ILE A 486 -28.52 22.83 -9.17
CA ILE A 486 -28.57 23.43 -10.50
C ILE A 486 -28.21 24.91 -10.25
N ALA A 487 -26.97 25.28 -10.54
CA ALA A 487 -26.58 26.67 -10.68
C ALA A 487 -27.23 27.23 -11.95
N PRO A 488 -27.99 28.33 -11.89
CA PRO A 488 -28.38 29.04 -13.06
C PRO A 488 -27.26 30.01 -13.48
N GLY A 489 -26.86 29.93 -14.74
CA GLY A 489 -25.94 30.91 -15.32
C GLY A 489 -25.45 30.45 -16.68
#